data_d74cdc15f7c4aae8112a143e71b76991
#
_entry.id   d74cdc15f7c4aae8112a143e71b76991
#
_cell.length_a   1.000
_cell.length_b   1.000
_cell.length_c   1.000
_cell.angle_alpha   90.00
_cell.angle_beta   90.00
_cell.angle_gamma   90.00
#
_symmetry.space_group_name_H-M   'P 1'
#
loop_
_entity.id
_entity.type
_entity.pdbx_description
1 polymer ?
#
loop_
_entity_poly.entity_id
_entity_poly.type
_entity_poly.pdbx_seq_one_letter_code
_entity_poly.pdbx_strand_id
1 'polypeptide(L)'
;MDTFHYLDISSLDNKSSKDKTYDRVEQMKVVQNEGLELFKKKNSDYGDAFANYGVVGVLVRMGDKIARLQSITTKCVNLVNTESLRDTLIDLHNYSAMAIMLLDQDKLDKDKEKNILMPPPPPSPVSKK
;
A
#
# COMPACT_ATOMS: atom_id res chain seq x y z
N MET A 1 -15.50 -16.36 19.63
CA MET A 1 -14.14 -15.93 20.00
C MET A 1 -13.83 -14.67 19.22
N ASP A 2 -14.00 -13.54 19.86
CA ASP A 2 -13.75 -12.26 19.22
C ASP A 2 -12.26 -12.05 19.12
N THR A 3 -11.71 -12.28 17.94
CA THR A 3 -10.30 -12.06 17.63
C THR A 3 -9.94 -10.58 17.52
N PHE A 4 -10.95 -9.72 17.55
CA PHE A 4 -10.77 -8.28 17.59
C PHE A 4 -11.43 -7.74 18.86
N HIS A 5 -10.67 -7.61 19.93
CA HIS A 5 -11.02 -6.61 20.91
C HIS A 5 -10.84 -5.24 20.25
N TYR A 6 -11.91 -4.76 19.68
CA TYR A 6 -12.05 -3.33 19.51
C TYR A 6 -11.83 -2.73 20.89
N LEU A 7 -10.78 -1.99 21.08
CA LEU A 7 -10.70 -1.06 22.18
C LEU A 7 -12.00 -0.26 22.13
N ASP A 8 -12.87 -0.51 23.09
CA ASP A 8 -14.07 0.25 23.23
C ASP A 8 -13.68 1.67 23.66
N ILE A 9 -13.37 2.49 22.65
CA ILE A 9 -13.12 3.92 22.84
C ILE A 9 -14.40 4.67 23.23
N SER A 10 -15.56 3.98 23.25
CA SER A 10 -16.80 4.57 23.74
C SER A 10 -16.72 4.95 25.21
N SER A 11 -15.83 4.29 26.00
CA SER A 11 -15.60 4.64 27.39
C SER A 11 -14.78 5.93 27.58
N LEU A 12 -14.10 6.40 26.55
CA LEU A 12 -13.32 7.65 26.59
C LEU A 12 -14.13 8.88 26.16
N ASP A 13 -15.29 8.69 25.54
CA ASP A 13 -16.13 9.74 24.99
C ASP A 13 -17.37 10.05 25.83
N ASN A 14 -17.25 10.05 27.15
CA ASN A 14 -18.38 10.37 28.02
C ASN A 14 -18.64 11.88 28.18
N LYS A 15 -18.28 12.67 27.19
CA LYS A 15 -18.68 14.09 27.13
C LYS A 15 -19.11 14.50 25.73
N SER A 16 -20.42 14.62 25.60
CA SER A 16 -21.18 15.17 24.46
C SER A 16 -21.22 14.29 23.22
N SER A 17 -22.24 13.46 23.17
CA SER A 17 -22.84 12.87 21.99
C SER A 17 -23.41 13.95 21.04
N LYS A 18 -22.58 14.76 20.44
CA LYS A 18 -22.91 15.50 19.25
C LYS A 18 -22.06 14.96 18.13
N ASP A 19 -22.70 14.12 17.29
CA ASP A 19 -22.33 13.76 15.93
C ASP A 19 -20.89 14.18 15.51
N LYS A 20 -19.89 13.48 16.06
CA LYS A 20 -18.61 13.42 15.39
C LYS A 20 -18.78 12.43 14.23
N THR A 21 -19.44 12.89 13.16
CA THR A 21 -19.37 12.21 11.89
C THR A 21 -17.90 12.19 11.50
N TYR A 22 -17.24 11.07 11.75
CA TYR A 22 -15.88 10.88 11.29
C TYR A 22 -15.90 11.00 9.77
N ASP A 23 -15.25 12.01 9.23
CA ASP A 23 -15.00 12.05 7.80
C ASP A 23 -14.00 10.93 7.46
N ARG A 24 -14.52 9.83 6.99
CA ARG A 24 -13.73 8.64 6.63
C ARG A 24 -12.74 8.92 5.51
N VAL A 25 -13.07 9.84 4.61
CA VAL A 25 -12.18 10.24 3.52
C VAL A 25 -10.97 10.97 4.10
N GLU A 26 -11.17 11.93 4.97
CA GLU A 26 -10.07 12.65 5.63
C GLU A 26 -9.23 11.70 6.51
N GLN A 27 -9.87 10.79 7.22
CA GLN A 27 -9.17 9.78 8.01
C GLN A 27 -8.28 8.90 7.11
N MET A 28 -8.78 8.47 5.95
CA MET A 28 -8.01 7.68 4.99
C MET A 28 -6.80 8.46 4.47
N LYS A 29 -6.99 9.74 4.12
CA LYS A 29 -5.88 10.60 3.66
C LYS A 29 -4.76 10.71 4.69
N VAL A 30 -5.11 10.84 5.97
CA VAL A 30 -4.12 10.89 7.06
C VAL A 30 -3.30 9.61 7.11
N VAL A 31 -3.95 8.45 7.05
CA VAL A 31 -3.26 7.14 7.05
C VAL A 31 -2.40 6.98 5.81
N GLN A 32 -2.90 7.34 4.63
CA GLN A 32 -2.15 7.29 3.39
C GLN A 32 -0.92 8.20 3.42
N ASN A 33 -1.07 9.40 3.97
CA ASN A 33 0.05 10.33 4.10
C ASN A 33 1.12 9.80 5.06
N GLU A 34 0.73 9.18 6.15
CA GLU A 34 1.67 8.52 7.07
C GLU A 34 2.44 7.40 6.36
N GLY A 35 1.75 6.57 5.60
CA GLY A 35 2.37 5.54 4.76
C GLY A 35 3.35 6.14 3.76
N LEU A 36 2.97 7.21 3.09
CA LEU A 36 3.82 7.91 2.12
C LEU A 36 5.09 8.47 2.77
N GLU A 37 4.99 9.12 3.91
CA GLU A 37 6.15 9.67 4.62
C GLU A 37 7.12 8.56 5.08
N LEU A 38 6.58 7.44 5.56
CA LEU A 38 7.38 6.26 5.90
C LEU A 38 8.07 5.67 4.66
N PHE A 39 7.35 5.59 3.53
CA PHE A 39 7.92 5.13 2.26
C PHE A 39 9.05 6.04 1.80
N LYS A 40 8.87 7.35 1.81
CA LYS A 40 9.91 8.32 1.44
C LYS A 40 11.18 8.12 2.26
N LYS A 41 11.05 7.96 3.57
CA LYS A 41 12.19 7.72 4.47
C LYS A 41 12.92 6.43 4.12
N LYS A 42 12.19 5.32 3.97
CA LYS A 42 12.79 4.02 3.63
C LYS A 42 13.40 4.03 2.22
N ASN A 43 12.74 4.66 1.26
CA ASN A 43 13.25 4.74 -0.11
C ASN A 43 14.51 5.60 -0.21
N SER A 44 14.64 6.63 0.62
CA SER A 44 15.86 7.41 0.75
C SER A 44 17.04 6.55 1.24
N ASP A 45 16.78 5.62 2.15
CA ASP A 45 17.80 4.75 2.76
C ASP A 45 18.16 3.56 1.85
N TYR A 46 17.18 2.96 1.20
CA TYR A 46 17.33 1.69 0.48
C TYR A 46 17.14 1.81 -1.04
N GLY A 47 16.74 2.98 -1.54
CA GLY A 47 16.45 3.18 -2.96
C GLY A 47 15.37 2.22 -3.47
N ASP A 48 15.52 1.79 -4.70
CA ASP A 48 14.56 0.89 -5.35
C ASP A 48 14.76 -0.60 -5.04
N ALA A 49 15.34 -0.92 -3.88
CA ALA A 49 15.61 -2.31 -3.51
C ALA A 49 14.35 -3.20 -3.53
N PHE A 50 13.18 -2.63 -3.28
CA PHE A 50 11.91 -3.35 -3.35
C PHE A 50 11.58 -3.88 -4.77
N ALA A 51 12.11 -3.25 -5.81
CA ALA A 51 11.86 -3.62 -7.20
C ALA A 51 12.77 -4.77 -7.69
N ASN A 52 13.82 -5.15 -6.95
CA ASN A 52 14.83 -6.10 -7.40
C ASN A 52 14.28 -7.47 -7.79
N TYR A 53 13.23 -7.93 -7.13
CA TYR A 53 12.59 -9.22 -7.39
C TYR A 53 11.19 -9.07 -8.00
N GLY A 54 10.85 -7.87 -8.47
CA GLY A 54 9.57 -7.58 -9.09
C GLY A 54 8.38 -7.72 -8.14
N VAL A 55 7.19 -7.83 -8.74
CA VAL A 55 5.93 -7.96 -8.01
C VAL A 55 5.93 -9.18 -7.09
N VAL A 56 6.47 -10.31 -7.55
CA VAL A 56 6.52 -11.55 -6.76
C VAL A 56 7.31 -11.35 -5.46
N GLY A 57 8.42 -10.63 -5.52
CA GLY A 57 9.21 -10.31 -4.32
C GLY A 57 8.42 -9.47 -3.32
N VAL A 58 7.65 -8.51 -3.78
CA VAL A 58 6.77 -7.71 -2.93
C VAL A 58 5.65 -8.56 -2.32
N LEU A 59 5.03 -9.45 -3.11
CA LEU A 59 3.99 -10.36 -2.60
C LEU A 59 4.51 -11.29 -1.51
N VAL A 60 5.74 -11.78 -1.61
CA VAL A 60 6.40 -12.57 -0.55
C VAL A 60 6.50 -11.74 0.74
N ARG A 61 6.93 -10.50 0.64
CA ARG A 61 6.99 -9.60 1.80
C ARG A 61 5.64 -9.33 2.42
N MET A 62 4.60 -9.19 1.60
CA MET A 62 3.22 -9.08 2.09
C MET A 62 2.82 -10.33 2.86
N GLY A 63 3.16 -11.52 2.35
CA GLY A 63 2.92 -12.79 3.04
C GLY A 63 3.56 -12.83 4.43
N ASP A 64 4.80 -12.37 4.57
CA ASP A 64 5.50 -12.28 5.85
C ASP A 64 4.76 -11.34 6.83
N LYS A 65 4.27 -10.21 6.35
CA LYS A 65 3.50 -9.27 7.19
C LYS A 65 2.16 -9.85 7.62
N ILE A 66 1.47 -10.56 6.74
CA ILE A 66 0.22 -11.26 7.07
C ILE A 66 0.47 -12.35 8.12
N ALA A 67 1.53 -13.15 7.96
CA ALA A 67 1.90 -14.17 8.94
C ALA A 67 2.21 -13.55 10.31
N ARG A 68 2.88 -12.42 10.33
CA ARG A 68 3.14 -11.67 11.57
C ARG A 68 1.85 -11.18 12.23
N LEU A 69 0.91 -10.63 11.45
CA LEU A 69 -0.38 -10.19 11.94
C LEU A 69 -1.18 -11.36 12.54
N GLN A 70 -1.20 -12.51 11.87
CA GLN A 70 -1.83 -13.73 12.37
C GLN A 70 -1.19 -14.20 13.68
N SER A 71 0.13 -14.19 13.78
CA SER A 71 0.84 -14.54 15.00
C SER A 71 0.51 -13.61 16.17
N ILE A 72 0.46 -12.31 15.93
CA ILE A 72 0.12 -11.31 16.94
C ILE A 72 -1.32 -11.52 17.44
N THR A 73 -2.26 -11.78 16.53
CA THR A 73 -3.68 -11.94 16.85
C THR A 73 -3.97 -13.29 17.51
N THR A 74 -3.31 -14.36 17.10
CA THR A 74 -3.55 -15.72 17.62
C THR A 74 -3.00 -15.91 19.02
N LYS A 75 -1.87 -15.31 19.33
CA LYS A 75 -1.21 -15.51 20.63
C LYS A 75 -1.85 -14.72 21.77
N CYS A 76 -2.83 -13.88 21.52
CA CYS A 76 -3.42 -12.94 22.48
C CYS A 76 -2.35 -12.18 23.30
N VAL A 77 -1.15 -12.18 22.82
CA VAL A 77 0.03 -11.90 23.61
C VAL A 77 0.20 -10.42 23.75
N ASN A 78 -0.62 -9.61 23.35
CA ASN A 78 -0.42 -8.23 23.71
C ASN A 78 -1.45 -7.32 23.07
N LEU A 79 -2.49 -7.10 23.76
CA LEU A 79 -3.16 -5.81 23.84
C LEU A 79 -2.18 -4.63 24.04
N VAL A 80 -0.97 -4.90 24.52
CA VAL A 80 0.08 -3.90 24.74
C VAL A 80 0.76 -3.51 23.42
N ASN A 81 0.54 -4.24 22.34
CA ASN A 81 1.26 -4.03 21.09
C ASN A 81 0.35 -3.57 19.94
N THR A 82 -0.62 -2.72 20.22
CA THR A 82 -1.39 -2.01 19.19
C THR A 82 -0.46 -1.21 18.27
N GLU A 83 0.64 -0.69 18.79
CA GLU A 83 1.66 -0.01 18.02
C GLU A 83 2.32 -0.94 17.02
N SER A 84 2.75 -2.13 17.42
CA SER A 84 3.35 -3.15 16.51
C SER A 84 2.35 -3.65 15.46
N LEU A 85 1.08 -3.82 15.84
CA LEU A 85 0.01 -4.16 14.91
C LEU A 85 -0.18 -3.06 13.87
N ARG A 86 -0.25 -1.82 14.33
CA ARG A 86 -0.44 -0.65 13.48
C ARG A 86 0.72 -0.46 12.52
N ASP A 87 1.95 -0.56 12.99
CA ASP A 87 3.17 -0.46 12.17
C ASP A 87 3.20 -1.55 11.09
N THR A 88 2.83 -2.77 11.43
CA THR A 88 2.75 -3.88 10.47
C THR A 88 1.68 -3.65 9.41
N LEU A 89 0.55 -3.07 9.78
CA LEU A 89 -0.51 -2.69 8.84
C LEU A 89 -0.09 -1.56 7.91
N ILE A 90 0.64 -0.56 8.39
CA ILE A 90 1.21 0.49 7.55
C ILE A 90 2.24 -0.09 6.57
N ASP A 91 3.07 -1.00 7.01
CA ASP A 91 4.00 -1.71 6.12
C ASP A 91 3.24 -2.48 5.03
N LEU A 92 2.19 -3.21 5.39
CA LEU A 92 1.37 -3.96 4.43
C LEU A 92 0.69 -3.03 3.43
N HIS A 93 0.18 -1.90 3.88
CA HIS A 93 -0.36 -0.84 3.02
C HIS A 93 0.68 -0.38 2.00
N ASN A 94 1.90 -0.08 2.44
CA ASN A 94 2.96 0.37 1.56
C ASN A 94 3.41 -0.73 0.58
N TYR A 95 3.53 -1.98 1.00
CA TYR A 95 3.83 -3.08 0.09
C TYR A 95 2.75 -3.29 -0.96
N SER A 96 1.48 -3.12 -0.61
CA SER A 96 0.39 -3.17 -1.60
C SER A 96 0.55 -2.07 -2.65
N ALA A 97 0.85 -0.85 -2.24
CA ALA A 97 1.11 0.26 -3.15
C ALA A 97 2.33 -0.01 -4.04
N MET A 98 3.42 -0.50 -3.47
CA MET A 98 4.63 -0.89 -4.21
C MET A 98 4.35 -1.97 -5.26
N ALA A 99 3.54 -2.97 -4.95
CA ALA A 99 3.13 -3.99 -5.91
C ALA A 99 2.37 -3.39 -7.09
N ILE A 100 1.47 -2.46 -6.84
CA ILE A 100 0.74 -1.74 -7.89
C ILE A 100 1.70 -0.91 -8.75
N MET A 101 2.63 -0.19 -8.12
CA MET A 101 3.64 0.60 -8.85
C MET A 101 4.46 -0.27 -9.82
N LEU A 102 4.86 -1.47 -9.38
CA LEU A 102 5.61 -2.41 -10.23
C LEU A 102 4.77 -2.99 -11.36
N LEU A 103 3.49 -3.31 -11.10
CA LEU A 103 2.56 -3.75 -12.14
C LEU A 103 2.35 -2.68 -13.21
N ASP A 104 2.20 -1.43 -12.80
CA ASP A 104 2.04 -0.31 -13.71
C ASP A 104 3.31 -0.07 -14.53
N GLN A 105 4.48 -0.21 -13.91
CA GLN A 105 5.77 -0.09 -14.59
C GLN A 105 5.94 -1.20 -15.64
N ASP A 106 5.65 -2.44 -15.29
CA ASP A 106 5.72 -3.57 -16.22
C ASP A 106 4.82 -3.38 -17.44
N LYS A 107 3.62 -2.82 -17.23
CA LYS A 107 2.70 -2.50 -18.32
C LYS A 107 3.27 -1.42 -19.23
N LEU A 108 3.79 -0.33 -18.66
CA LEU A 108 4.41 0.75 -19.42
C LEU A 108 5.60 0.27 -20.25
N ASP A 109 6.43 -0.60 -19.69
CA ASP A 109 7.60 -1.14 -20.37
C ASP A 109 7.20 -2.04 -21.54
N LYS A 110 6.20 -2.90 -21.36
CA LYS A 110 5.64 -3.72 -22.44
C LYS A 110 5.01 -2.90 -23.56
N ASP A 111 4.32 -1.83 -23.23
CA ASP A 111 3.71 -0.94 -24.21
C ASP A 111 4.79 -0.17 -25.00
N LYS A 112 5.88 0.22 -24.37
CA LYS A 112 7.04 0.81 -25.05
C LYS A 112 7.71 -0.16 -26.01
N GLU A 113 7.91 -1.41 -25.58
CA GLU A 113 8.49 -2.46 -26.43
C GLU A 113 7.62 -2.73 -27.66
N LYS A 114 6.31 -2.79 -27.51
CA LYS A 114 5.36 -2.96 -28.62
C LYS A 114 5.45 -1.78 -29.61
N ASN A 115 5.55 -0.57 -29.10
CA ASN A 115 5.67 0.62 -29.96
C ASN A 115 7.00 0.67 -30.72
N ILE A 116 8.07 0.13 -30.16
CA ILE A 116 9.37 0.03 -30.82
C ILE A 116 9.35 -1.05 -31.91
N LEU A 117 8.63 -2.17 -31.68
CA LEU A 117 8.52 -3.29 -32.61
C LEU A 117 7.47 -3.06 -33.70
N MET A 118 6.57 -2.09 -33.57
CA MET A 118 5.63 -1.73 -34.61
C MET A 118 6.33 -0.95 -35.73
N PRO A 119 6.12 -1.32 -37.02
CA PRO A 119 6.59 -0.51 -38.09
C PRO A 119 5.95 0.88 -38.02
N PRO A 120 6.69 1.94 -38.39
CA PRO A 120 6.11 3.27 -38.41
C PRO A 120 4.88 3.31 -39.32
N PRO A 121 3.84 4.10 -38.99
CA PRO A 121 2.66 4.21 -39.83
C PRO A 121 3.09 4.63 -41.25
N PRO A 122 2.45 4.12 -42.29
CA PRO A 122 2.77 4.53 -43.65
C PRO A 122 2.63 6.04 -43.80
N PRO A 123 3.51 6.70 -44.52
CA PRO A 123 3.42 8.13 -44.75
C PRO A 123 2.05 8.45 -45.35
N SER A 124 1.43 9.51 -44.84
CA SER A 124 0.15 9.99 -45.39
C SER A 124 0.30 10.19 -46.91
N PRO A 125 -0.70 9.76 -47.70
CA PRO A 125 -0.60 9.98 -49.15
C PRO A 125 -0.48 11.47 -49.40
N VAL A 126 0.66 11.84 -49.98
CA VAL A 126 0.87 13.21 -50.45
C VAL A 126 -0.14 13.46 -51.57
N SER A 127 -1.09 14.36 -51.35
CA SER A 127 -1.98 14.76 -52.41
C SER A 127 -1.12 15.37 -53.55
N LYS A 128 -0.98 14.65 -54.62
CA LYS A 128 -0.44 15.22 -55.83
C LYS A 128 -1.48 16.20 -56.40
N LYS A 129 -1.16 17.46 -56.30
CA LYS A 129 -1.83 18.44 -57.15
C LYS A 129 -1.34 18.25 -58.61
#